data_46465c1f48376cf88451ce346e9663c1
#
_entry.id   46465c1f48376cf88451ce346e9663c1
#
_cell.length_a   1.000
_cell.length_b   1.000
_cell.length_c   1.000
_cell.angle_alpha   90.00
_cell.angle_beta   90.00
_cell.angle_gamma   90.00
#
_symmetry.space_group_name_H-M   'P 1'
#
loop_
_entity.id
_entity.type
_entity.pdbx_description
1 polymer ?
#
loop_
_entity_poly.entity_id
_entity_poly.type
_entity_poly.pdbx_seq_one_letter_code
_entity_poly.pdbx_strand_id
1 'polypeptide(L)'
;MKKKTASPACEKRSQLFYSGRDCRAFDYMGAHPFTQDGEQGYLFRVYAPEAEKVSVMGEFNGWNREADYMVRDEQGIWEKFIPHISEYAAYKYSVWAKSGDVFDKSDPYGYHFETRPGNATKVYDIEGYDWNDASWLDWRKKHLPYSNPVNIYECHLGSWKMHEDGNFYSYRQL
;
A
#
# COMPACT_ATOMS: atom_id res chain seq x y z
N MET A 1 29.98 12.53 -4.82
CA MET A 1 28.62 12.14 -4.38
C MET A 1 28.76 10.95 -3.43
N LYS A 2 28.47 11.13 -2.13
CA LYS A 2 28.49 10.01 -1.15
C LYS A 2 27.24 9.16 -1.36
N LYS A 3 27.38 7.88 -1.73
CA LYS A 3 26.28 6.90 -1.70
C LYS A 3 25.77 6.84 -0.26
N LYS A 4 24.50 7.23 -0.03
CA LYS A 4 23.82 6.93 1.23
C LYS A 4 23.64 5.41 1.25
N THR A 5 24.36 4.72 2.13
CA THR A 5 24.14 3.30 2.40
C THR A 5 22.80 3.16 3.14
N ALA A 6 21.92 2.33 2.59
CA ALA A 6 20.68 1.94 3.29
C ALA A 6 21.02 1.37 4.68
N SER A 7 20.14 1.57 5.65
CA SER A 7 20.36 1.01 6.99
C SER A 7 20.40 -0.53 6.93
N PRO A 8 21.17 -1.21 7.81
CA PRO A 8 21.29 -2.67 7.79
C PRO A 8 19.96 -3.44 7.87
N ALA A 9 18.93 -2.83 8.46
CA ALA A 9 17.57 -3.39 8.51
C ALA A 9 16.86 -3.32 7.15
N CYS A 10 17.11 -2.28 6.35
CA CYS A 10 16.55 -2.11 5.01
C CYS A 10 17.14 -3.13 4.02
N GLU A 11 18.46 -3.39 4.09
CA GLU A 11 19.10 -4.41 3.26
C GLU A 11 18.51 -5.80 3.50
N LYS A 12 18.28 -6.18 4.75
CA LYS A 12 17.69 -7.49 5.09
C LYS A 12 16.26 -7.65 4.55
N ARG A 13 15.44 -6.59 4.52
CA ARG A 13 14.06 -6.66 4.02
C ARG A 13 14.04 -6.80 2.50
N SER A 14 14.84 -6.03 1.77
CA SER A 14 14.94 -6.17 0.32
C SER A 14 15.43 -7.56 -0.09
N GLN A 15 16.43 -8.12 0.58
CA GLN A 15 16.92 -9.48 0.33
C GLN A 15 15.83 -10.54 0.57
N LEU A 16 15.02 -10.38 1.63
CA LEU A 16 13.90 -11.27 1.92
C LEU A 16 12.85 -11.19 0.83
N PHE A 17 12.52 -9.98 0.36
CA PHE A 17 11.62 -9.75 -0.76
C PHE A 17 12.11 -10.44 -2.05
N TYR A 18 13.37 -10.21 -2.44
CA TYR A 18 13.94 -10.80 -3.65
C TYR A 18 14.05 -12.32 -3.60
N SER A 19 14.19 -12.90 -2.42
CA SER A 19 14.19 -14.36 -2.26
C SER A 19 12.79 -14.99 -2.41
N GLY A 20 11.72 -14.18 -2.55
CA GLY A 20 10.33 -14.62 -2.63
C GLY A 20 9.79 -15.21 -1.32
N ARG A 21 10.46 -14.97 -0.19
CA ARG A 21 10.09 -15.50 1.13
C ARG A 21 9.50 -14.45 2.07
N ASP A 22 9.39 -13.20 1.63
CA ASP A 22 8.78 -12.15 2.45
C ASP A 22 7.25 -12.24 2.39
N CYS A 23 6.66 -13.01 3.28
CA CYS A 23 5.21 -13.11 3.43
C CYS A 23 4.55 -11.81 3.97
N ARG A 24 5.36 -10.82 4.36
CA ARG A 24 4.92 -9.50 4.82
C ARG A 24 5.48 -8.38 3.94
N ALA A 25 5.65 -8.64 2.65
CA ALA A 25 6.17 -7.63 1.71
C ALA A 25 5.39 -6.31 1.74
N PHE A 26 4.11 -6.36 2.09
CA PHE A 26 3.24 -5.20 2.26
C PHE A 26 3.67 -4.23 3.38
N ASP A 27 4.45 -4.67 4.38
CA ASP A 27 5.03 -3.78 5.40
C ASP A 27 6.27 -3.02 4.91
N TYR A 28 6.76 -3.35 3.73
CA TYR A 28 7.99 -2.78 3.17
C TYR A 28 7.75 -2.09 1.83
N MET A 29 6.99 -2.73 0.93
CA MET A 29 6.61 -2.20 -0.37
C MET A 29 5.39 -1.29 -0.25
N GLY A 30 5.23 -0.35 -1.18
CA GLY A 30 4.16 0.63 -1.15
C GLY A 30 4.58 1.95 -0.51
N ALA A 31 3.61 2.71 -0.01
CA ALA A 31 3.82 4.00 0.65
C ALA A 31 3.61 3.86 2.16
N HIS A 32 4.64 4.15 2.94
CA HIS A 32 4.60 4.05 4.39
C HIS A 32 4.99 5.37 5.07
N PRO A 33 4.36 5.75 6.19
CA PRO A 33 4.81 6.86 7.01
C PRO A 33 6.29 6.70 7.37
N PHE A 34 7.05 7.75 7.19
CA PHE A 34 8.49 7.74 7.46
C PHE A 34 8.98 9.11 7.91
N THR A 35 10.02 9.13 8.74
CA THR A 35 10.71 10.35 9.13
C THR A 35 12.15 10.30 8.63
N GLN A 36 12.54 11.28 7.82
CA GLN A 36 13.90 11.42 7.31
C GLN A 36 14.45 12.80 7.63
N ASP A 37 15.62 12.85 8.26
CA ASP A 37 16.32 14.10 8.63
C ASP A 37 15.44 15.07 9.47
N GLY A 38 14.50 14.52 10.27
CA GLY A 38 13.57 15.28 11.11
C GLY A 38 12.26 15.69 10.40
N GLU A 39 12.13 15.46 9.11
CA GLU A 39 10.91 15.74 8.36
C GLU A 39 10.02 14.49 8.27
N GLN A 40 8.73 14.67 8.57
CA GLN A 40 7.72 13.62 8.43
C GLN A 40 7.17 13.59 7.00
N GLY A 41 6.92 12.40 6.49
CA GLY A 41 6.38 12.20 5.15
C GLY A 41 6.14 10.73 4.87
N TYR A 42 6.18 10.35 3.59
CA TYR A 42 6.00 8.98 3.16
C TYR A 42 7.19 8.47 2.36
N LEU A 43 7.57 7.24 2.63
CA LEU A 43 8.58 6.51 1.88
C LEU A 43 7.88 5.56 0.90
N PHE A 44 8.05 5.81 -0.38
CA PHE A 44 7.47 5.06 -1.47
C PHE A 44 8.44 4.00 -1.97
N ARG A 45 7.95 2.77 -2.18
CA ARG A 45 8.72 1.66 -2.78
C ARG A 45 7.89 0.91 -3.79
N VAL A 46 8.47 0.67 -4.97
CA VAL A 46 7.85 -0.15 -6.01
C VAL A 46 8.89 -1.03 -6.69
N TYR A 47 8.50 -2.25 -7.01
CA TYR A 47 9.34 -3.19 -7.75
C TYR A 47 9.07 -3.06 -9.25
N ALA A 48 10.04 -2.56 -9.99
CA ALA A 48 9.97 -2.40 -11.44
C ALA A 48 11.36 -2.65 -12.06
N PRO A 49 11.82 -3.91 -12.12
CA PRO A 49 13.20 -4.25 -12.49
C PRO A 49 13.53 -3.89 -13.93
N GLU A 50 12.54 -3.92 -14.83
CA GLU A 50 12.72 -3.61 -16.25
C GLU A 50 12.49 -2.14 -16.59
N ALA A 51 12.08 -1.31 -15.62
CA ALA A 51 11.90 0.12 -15.85
C ALA A 51 13.26 0.81 -16.04
N GLU A 52 13.29 1.73 -16.98
CA GLU A 52 14.43 2.63 -17.18
C GLU A 52 14.44 3.75 -16.13
N LYS A 53 13.25 4.24 -15.78
CA LYS A 53 13.03 5.31 -14.82
C LYS A 53 11.67 5.17 -14.17
N VAL A 54 11.56 5.55 -12.90
CA VAL A 54 10.30 5.60 -12.16
C VAL A 54 10.22 6.90 -11.39
N SER A 55 9.03 7.49 -11.31
CA SER A 55 8.74 8.61 -10.42
C SER A 55 7.41 8.40 -9.69
N VAL A 56 7.22 9.16 -8.61
CA VAL A 56 5.94 9.29 -7.92
C VAL A 56 5.30 10.60 -8.32
N MET A 57 4.07 10.56 -8.80
CA MET A 57 3.26 11.74 -9.05
C MET A 57 1.98 11.70 -8.23
N GLY A 58 1.50 12.84 -7.79
CA GLY A 58 0.29 12.94 -6.98
C GLY A 58 -0.14 14.36 -6.70
N GLU A 59 -1.13 14.53 -5.83
CA GLU A 59 -1.64 15.84 -5.43
C GLU A 59 -0.54 16.73 -4.84
N PHE A 60 0.42 16.15 -4.12
CA PHE A 60 1.53 16.84 -3.46
C PHE A 60 2.54 17.48 -4.43
N ASN A 61 2.57 17.10 -5.69
CA ASN A 61 3.45 17.69 -6.72
C ASN A 61 2.71 18.10 -8.01
N GLY A 62 1.36 18.28 -7.90
CA GLY A 62 0.53 18.69 -9.03
C GLY A 62 0.48 17.66 -10.17
N TRP A 63 0.63 16.39 -9.87
CA TRP A 63 0.67 15.28 -10.83
C TRP A 63 1.81 15.39 -11.85
N ASN A 64 2.91 16.05 -11.45
CA ASN A 64 4.08 16.21 -12.29
C ASN A 64 4.94 14.94 -12.28
N ARG A 65 4.98 14.24 -13.42
CA ARG A 65 5.79 13.01 -13.59
C ARG A 65 7.30 13.24 -13.40
N GLU A 66 7.76 14.47 -13.56
CA GLU A 66 9.19 14.79 -13.54
C GLU A 66 9.68 15.36 -12.20
N ALA A 67 8.79 15.56 -11.23
CA ALA A 67 9.16 16.19 -9.96
C ALA A 67 9.90 15.22 -9.01
N ASP A 68 9.41 14.00 -8.85
CA ASP A 68 9.85 13.08 -7.80
C ASP A 68 10.34 11.74 -8.35
N TYR A 69 11.50 11.79 -9.02
CA TYR A 69 12.18 10.58 -9.48
C TYR A 69 12.66 9.73 -8.33
N MET A 70 12.45 8.44 -8.47
CA MET A 70 12.86 7.41 -7.51
C MET A 70 14.28 6.94 -7.78
N VAL A 71 14.93 6.43 -6.75
CA VAL A 71 16.26 5.83 -6.85
C VAL A 71 16.11 4.31 -6.89
N ARG A 72 16.71 3.69 -7.90
CA ARG A 72 16.70 2.24 -8.09
C ARG A 72 17.82 1.58 -7.28
N ASP A 73 17.51 0.49 -6.58
CA ASP A 73 18.54 -0.40 -6.04
C ASP A 73 19.10 -1.36 -7.12
N GLU A 74 20.02 -2.23 -6.74
CA GLU A 74 20.71 -3.13 -7.68
C GLU A 74 19.78 -4.18 -8.32
N GLN A 75 18.66 -4.52 -7.69
CA GLN A 75 17.78 -5.61 -8.08
C GLN A 75 16.39 -5.16 -8.60
N GLY A 76 16.09 -3.86 -8.57
CA GLY A 76 14.93 -3.29 -9.23
C GLY A 76 13.82 -2.77 -8.32
N ILE A 77 14.06 -2.63 -7.01
CA ILE A 77 13.22 -1.81 -6.15
C ILE A 77 13.61 -0.35 -6.34
N TRP A 78 12.59 0.47 -6.56
CA TRP A 78 12.69 1.92 -6.63
C TRP A 78 12.18 2.52 -5.33
N GLU A 79 12.90 3.51 -4.80
CA GLU A 79 12.59 4.14 -3.52
C GLU A 79 12.64 5.67 -3.61
N LYS A 80 11.70 6.35 -2.96
CA LYS A 80 11.68 7.80 -2.80
C LYS A 80 11.00 8.20 -1.52
N PHE A 81 11.66 9.04 -0.71
CA PHE A 81 11.01 9.75 0.39
C PHE A 81 10.46 11.09 -0.11
N ILE A 82 9.24 11.41 0.28
CA ILE A 82 8.60 12.71 -0.01
C ILE A 82 8.02 13.26 1.31
N PRO A 83 8.50 14.43 1.76
CA PRO A 83 8.03 15.04 3.00
C PRO A 83 6.66 15.71 2.84
N HIS A 84 6.00 15.98 3.98
CA HIS A 84 4.80 16.82 4.10
C HIS A 84 3.58 16.36 3.27
N ILE A 85 3.45 15.06 3.03
CA ILE A 85 2.27 14.51 2.37
C ILE A 85 1.15 14.33 3.40
N SER A 86 -0.04 14.82 3.08
CA SER A 86 -1.23 14.61 3.89
C SER A 86 -1.79 13.19 3.69
N GLU A 87 -2.35 12.60 4.74
CA GLU A 87 -3.10 11.37 4.62
C GLU A 87 -4.24 11.51 3.59
N TYR A 88 -4.53 10.43 2.86
CA TYR A 88 -5.45 10.37 1.72
C TYR A 88 -5.00 11.11 0.44
N ALA A 89 -3.85 11.74 0.39
CA ALA A 89 -3.34 12.32 -0.85
C ALA A 89 -3.23 11.25 -1.94
N ALA A 90 -3.80 11.52 -3.11
CA ALA A 90 -3.81 10.60 -4.22
C ALA A 90 -2.46 10.59 -4.96
N TYR A 91 -2.01 9.41 -5.38
CA TYR A 91 -0.75 9.25 -6.12
C TYR A 91 -0.77 8.07 -7.10
N LYS A 92 0.17 8.09 -8.03
CA LYS A 92 0.53 7.00 -8.94
C LYS A 92 2.03 6.92 -9.13
N TYR A 93 2.49 5.79 -9.62
CA TYR A 93 3.83 5.66 -10.19
C TYR A 93 3.80 5.90 -11.69
N SER A 94 4.66 6.77 -12.20
CA SER A 94 4.97 6.85 -13.62
C SER A 94 6.19 6.00 -13.91
N VAL A 95 6.03 5.04 -14.81
CA VAL A 95 7.04 4.04 -15.14
C VAL A 95 7.43 4.20 -16.60
N TRP A 96 8.70 4.51 -16.87
CA TRP A 96 9.26 4.58 -18.21
C TRP A 96 9.84 3.24 -18.59
N ALA A 97 9.31 2.65 -19.65
CA ALA A 97 9.83 1.42 -20.23
C ALA A 97 11.02 1.70 -21.16
N LYS A 98 11.86 0.72 -21.40
CA LYS A 98 12.97 0.78 -22.38
C LYS A 98 12.53 1.09 -23.82
N SER A 99 11.25 0.86 -24.15
CA SER A 99 10.64 1.24 -25.43
C SER A 99 10.42 2.75 -25.59
N GLY A 100 10.56 3.53 -24.51
CA GLY A 100 10.20 4.94 -24.45
C GLY A 100 8.76 5.21 -24.04
N ASP A 101 7.93 4.18 -23.87
CA ASP A 101 6.56 4.31 -23.39
C ASP A 101 6.53 4.68 -21.90
N VAL A 102 5.51 5.45 -21.49
CA VAL A 102 5.30 5.85 -20.11
C VAL A 102 3.94 5.35 -19.63
N PHE A 103 3.93 4.64 -18.52
CA PHE A 103 2.73 4.06 -17.92
C PHE A 103 2.48 4.62 -16.53
N ASP A 104 1.29 5.18 -16.29
CA ASP A 104 0.86 5.59 -14.96
C ASP A 104 0.13 4.43 -14.28
N LYS A 105 0.70 3.92 -13.20
CA LYS A 105 0.23 2.74 -12.48
C LYS A 105 -0.16 3.09 -11.05
N SER A 106 -1.27 2.50 -10.60
CA SER A 106 -1.61 2.46 -9.18
C SER A 106 -0.58 1.61 -8.42
N ASP A 107 -0.43 1.86 -7.13
CA ASP A 107 0.48 1.08 -6.30
C ASP A 107 -0.08 -0.33 -6.06
N PRO A 108 0.64 -1.40 -6.43
CA PRO A 108 0.19 -2.76 -6.17
C PRO A 108 0.13 -3.12 -4.68
N TYR A 109 0.80 -2.35 -3.82
CA TYR A 109 0.77 -2.50 -2.35
C TYR A 109 -0.03 -1.41 -1.64
N GLY A 110 -0.85 -0.65 -2.39
CA GLY A 110 -1.68 0.40 -1.81
C GLY A 110 -2.77 -0.14 -0.89
N TYR A 111 -2.97 0.50 0.25
CA TYR A 111 -4.02 0.15 1.21
C TYR A 111 -5.35 0.84 0.93
N HIS A 112 -5.31 1.99 0.26
CA HIS A 112 -6.49 2.79 -0.03
C HIS A 112 -6.46 3.27 -1.49
N PHE A 113 -7.64 3.32 -2.13
CA PHE A 113 -7.77 3.71 -3.53
C PHE A 113 -8.91 4.70 -3.71
N GLU A 114 -8.90 5.41 -4.84
CA GLU A 114 -10.03 6.21 -5.26
C GLU A 114 -11.26 5.34 -5.56
N THR A 115 -12.43 5.94 -5.38
CA THR A 115 -13.68 5.35 -5.88
C THR A 115 -13.75 5.51 -7.40
N ARG A 116 -14.24 4.48 -8.08
CA ARG A 116 -14.44 4.52 -9.55
C ARG A 116 -15.27 5.76 -9.96
N PRO A 117 -14.92 6.44 -11.07
CA PRO A 117 -13.97 6.05 -12.12
C PRO A 117 -12.51 6.37 -11.82
N GLY A 118 -12.19 7.01 -10.69
CA GLY A 118 -10.82 7.22 -10.25
C GLY A 118 -10.06 5.89 -10.08
N ASN A 119 -8.75 5.92 -10.21
CA ASN A 119 -7.91 4.74 -10.10
C ASN A 119 -6.53 5.05 -9.49
N ALA A 120 -6.39 6.17 -8.80
CA ALA A 120 -5.17 6.45 -8.06
C ALA A 120 -5.17 5.71 -6.72
N THR A 121 -3.99 5.43 -6.22
CA THR A 121 -3.78 5.00 -4.85
C THR A 121 -3.76 6.21 -3.94
N LYS A 122 -4.19 6.06 -2.69
CA LYS A 122 -4.11 7.10 -1.67
C LYS A 122 -3.13 6.67 -0.58
N VAL A 123 -2.29 7.58 -0.13
CA VAL A 123 -1.48 7.32 1.05
C VAL A 123 -2.39 7.11 2.25
N TYR A 124 -2.13 6.06 3.01
CA TYR A 124 -2.95 5.69 4.14
C TYR A 124 -2.11 4.94 5.18
N ASP A 125 -2.23 5.32 6.44
CA ASP A 125 -1.62 4.61 7.54
C ASP A 125 -2.62 3.62 8.14
N ILE A 126 -2.31 2.33 8.10
CA ILE A 126 -3.15 1.27 8.69
C ILE A 126 -2.86 1.03 10.18
N GLU A 127 -1.83 1.67 10.71
CA GLU A 127 -1.50 1.57 12.12
C GLU A 127 -2.46 2.42 12.98
N GLY A 128 -2.49 2.16 14.26
CA GLY A 128 -3.25 2.96 15.21
C GLY A 128 -4.71 2.55 15.40
N TYR A 129 -5.18 1.46 14.78
CA TYR A 129 -6.49 0.90 15.11
C TYR A 129 -6.41 0.02 16.36
N ASP A 130 -7.07 0.43 17.42
CA ASP A 130 -7.17 -0.35 18.66
C ASP A 130 -8.28 -1.41 18.53
N TRP A 131 -7.87 -2.67 18.47
CA TRP A 131 -8.79 -3.80 18.41
C TRP A 131 -9.44 -4.04 19.78
N ASN A 132 -10.76 -3.99 19.84
CA ASN A 132 -11.54 -4.28 21.04
C ASN A 132 -12.11 -5.72 21.00
N ASP A 133 -11.27 -6.68 20.69
CA ASP A 133 -11.64 -8.09 20.47
C ASP A 133 -10.99 -9.10 21.44
N ALA A 134 -10.31 -8.63 22.47
CA ALA A 134 -9.58 -9.46 23.43
C ALA A 134 -10.48 -10.54 24.07
N SER A 135 -11.72 -10.19 24.45
CA SER A 135 -12.68 -11.12 25.01
C SER A 135 -13.10 -12.21 24.01
N TRP A 136 -13.27 -11.85 22.75
CA TRP A 136 -13.54 -12.78 21.67
C TRP A 136 -12.36 -13.73 21.42
N LEU A 137 -11.15 -13.21 21.39
CA LEU A 137 -9.93 -14.01 21.21
C LEU A 137 -9.74 -15.02 22.35
N ASP A 138 -10.02 -14.62 23.59
CA ASP A 138 -9.94 -15.51 24.75
C ASP A 138 -11.04 -16.57 24.74
N TRP A 139 -12.26 -16.21 24.34
CA TRP A 139 -13.35 -17.17 24.14
C TRP A 139 -12.97 -18.18 23.05
N ARG A 140 -12.47 -17.71 21.88
CA ARG A 140 -12.08 -18.55 20.75
C ARG A 140 -10.97 -19.55 21.11
N LYS A 141 -10.00 -19.19 21.95
CA LYS A 141 -8.95 -20.10 22.43
C LYS A 141 -9.51 -21.28 23.24
N LYS A 142 -10.62 -21.05 23.95
CA LYS A 142 -11.25 -22.06 24.82
C LYS A 142 -12.29 -22.92 24.11
N HIS A 143 -12.77 -22.49 22.95
CA HIS A 143 -13.84 -23.12 22.20
C HIS A 143 -13.34 -23.51 20.82
N LEU A 144 -12.92 -24.76 20.67
CA LEU A 144 -12.49 -25.29 19.38
C LEU A 144 -13.69 -25.37 18.43
N PRO A 145 -13.57 -24.88 17.17
CA PRO A 145 -14.70 -24.88 16.23
C PRO A 145 -15.27 -26.27 15.96
N TYR A 146 -14.45 -27.32 16.05
CA TYR A 146 -14.88 -28.71 15.80
C TYR A 146 -15.59 -29.37 16.95
N SER A 147 -15.69 -28.76 18.13
CA SER A 147 -16.36 -29.29 19.31
C SER A 147 -17.78 -28.76 19.51
N ASN A 148 -18.24 -27.87 18.64
CA ASN A 148 -19.55 -27.26 18.71
C ASN A 148 -20.27 -27.31 17.35
N PRO A 149 -21.60 -27.29 17.30
CA PRO A 149 -22.34 -27.11 16.05
C PRO A 149 -21.95 -25.77 15.40
N VAL A 150 -21.71 -25.78 14.09
CA VAL A 150 -21.35 -24.60 13.30
C VAL A 150 -22.43 -24.37 12.25
N ASN A 151 -23.01 -23.18 12.24
CA ASN A 151 -23.85 -22.69 11.13
C ASN A 151 -23.04 -21.76 10.26
N ILE A 152 -22.97 -22.07 8.97
CA ILE A 152 -22.27 -21.26 7.98
C ILE A 152 -23.31 -20.58 7.10
N TYR A 153 -23.31 -19.26 7.08
CA TYR A 153 -24.10 -18.45 6.16
C TYR A 153 -23.13 -17.67 5.25
N GLU A 154 -23.16 -17.99 3.98
CA GLU A 154 -22.34 -17.32 2.96
C GLU A 154 -23.18 -16.31 2.20
N CYS A 155 -22.73 -15.08 2.13
CA CYS A 155 -23.39 -14.04 1.35
C CYS A 155 -22.38 -13.07 0.73
N HIS A 156 -22.73 -12.53 -0.43
CA HIS A 156 -22.00 -11.44 -1.06
C HIS A 156 -22.61 -10.10 -0.63
N LEU A 157 -22.00 -9.43 0.35
CA LEU A 157 -22.54 -8.22 0.98
C LEU A 157 -22.87 -7.12 -0.04
N GLY A 158 -22.02 -6.94 -1.07
CA GLY A 158 -22.22 -5.93 -2.11
C GLY A 158 -23.46 -6.14 -3.00
N SER A 159 -24.05 -7.33 -3.01
CA SER A 159 -25.25 -7.65 -3.79
C SER A 159 -26.40 -8.23 -2.95
N TRP A 160 -26.17 -8.45 -1.65
CA TRP A 160 -27.19 -9.04 -0.76
C TRP A 160 -28.41 -8.14 -0.58
N LYS A 161 -28.19 -6.82 -0.48
CA LYS A 161 -29.24 -5.81 -0.36
C LYS A 161 -28.77 -4.49 -0.94
N MET A 162 -29.67 -3.76 -1.59
CA MET A 162 -29.42 -2.44 -2.16
C MET A 162 -30.46 -1.45 -1.64
N HIS A 163 -30.12 -0.17 -1.63
CA HIS A 163 -31.06 0.93 -1.46
C HIS A 163 -32.04 1.00 -2.65
N GLU A 164 -33.18 1.65 -2.46
CA GLU A 164 -34.20 1.82 -3.53
C GLU A 164 -33.65 2.57 -4.75
N ASP A 165 -32.65 3.41 -4.58
CA ASP A 165 -31.94 4.13 -5.65
C ASP A 165 -30.85 3.29 -6.38
N GLY A 166 -30.68 2.01 -5.99
CA GLY A 166 -29.69 1.10 -6.57
C GLY A 166 -28.28 1.21 -6.00
N ASN A 167 -28.05 2.08 -5.01
CA ASN A 167 -26.76 2.16 -4.32
C ASN A 167 -26.56 1.01 -3.34
N PHE A 168 -25.29 0.65 -3.09
CA PHE A 168 -24.92 -0.39 -2.12
C PHE A 168 -25.03 0.14 -0.69
N TYR A 169 -25.40 -0.73 0.24
CA TYR A 169 -25.27 -0.46 1.67
C TYR A 169 -23.79 -0.41 2.07
N SER A 170 -23.46 0.49 2.98
CA SER A 170 -22.14 0.42 3.65
C SER A 170 -22.09 -0.78 4.59
N TYR A 171 -20.90 -1.27 4.90
CA TYR A 171 -20.71 -2.39 5.86
C TYR A 171 -21.29 -2.13 7.25
N ARG A 172 -21.50 -0.87 7.63
CA ARG A 172 -22.15 -0.52 8.89
C ARG A 172 -23.68 -0.57 8.85
N GLN A 173 -24.27 -0.52 7.67
CA GLN A 173 -25.72 -0.57 7.46
C GLN A 173 -26.22 -2.02 7.25
N LEU A 174 -25.31 -2.92 6.90
CA LEU A 174 -25.54 -4.36 6.77
C LEU A 174 -25.41 -5.09 8.11
#